data_7f07f17356972618e0e3a3d4c440520c
#
_entry.id   7f07f17356972618e0e3a3d4c440520c
#
_cell.length_a   1.000
_cell.length_b   1.000
_cell.length_c   1.000
_cell.angle_alpha   90.00
_cell.angle_beta   90.00
_cell.angle_gamma   90.00
#
_symmetry.space_group_name_H-M   'P 1'
#
loop_
_entity.id
_entity.type
_entity.pdbx_description
1 polymer ?
#
loop_
_entity_poly.entity_id
_entity_poly.type
_entity_poly.pdbx_seq_one_letter_code
_entity_poly.pdbx_strand_id
1 'polypeptide(L)'
;QERIRGIFRFFVSIGIICLLIFLADLPQWYLDKSSFKIYNPDNVGIVGNKIIPSAKIFKVLHDIDVPNVPMFLFRTGEIQNRILKLGPVDEVYIRRYAFPARLDIIVREKIPSVVIAPDEKVQPVAFFTKDGTLVGREYLPLPQEYKTIKVLSYGNKGDDYHKWNKERIQKIEKIVRYIETYSKEPVLYLDFRNPNDIYAEIKTVKIRLGKLDETVFERIERIPSILPQVKLMDTKIKYLDLSWEKVNYIKLDE
;
A
#
# COMPACT_ATOMS: atom_id res chain seq x y z
N GLN A 1 -52.66 44.13 -31.13
CA GLN A 1 -52.10 43.57 -29.87
C GLN A 1 -51.41 42.21 -30.08
N GLU A 2 -51.97 41.31 -30.90
CA GLU A 2 -51.35 39.97 -31.14
C GLU A 2 -50.01 40.02 -31.84
N ARG A 3 -49.83 40.89 -32.84
CA ARG A 3 -48.56 41.08 -33.51
C ARG A 3 -47.44 41.59 -32.59
N ILE A 4 -47.76 42.49 -31.67
CA ILE A 4 -46.80 43.02 -30.71
C ILE A 4 -46.39 41.94 -29.71
N ARG A 5 -47.32 41.10 -29.28
CA ARG A 5 -47.03 39.93 -28.41
C ARG A 5 -46.16 38.89 -29.12
N GLY A 6 -46.38 38.69 -30.42
CA GLY A 6 -45.57 37.79 -31.25
C GLY A 6 -44.09 38.27 -31.35
N ILE A 7 -43.92 39.57 -31.64
CA ILE A 7 -42.60 40.18 -31.73
C ILE A 7 -41.89 40.12 -30.36
N PHE A 8 -42.55 40.42 -29.29
CA PHE A 8 -42.00 40.34 -27.92
C PHE A 8 -41.53 38.92 -27.59
N ARG A 9 -42.37 37.90 -27.89
CA ARG A 9 -42.01 36.48 -27.67
C ARG A 9 -40.76 36.07 -28.48
N PHE A 10 -40.68 36.54 -29.72
CA PHE A 10 -39.53 36.29 -30.59
C PHE A 10 -38.20 36.85 -30.01
N PHE A 11 -38.23 38.11 -29.55
CA PHE A 11 -37.05 38.72 -28.92
C PHE A 11 -36.69 38.04 -27.60
N VAL A 12 -37.67 37.66 -26.80
CA VAL A 12 -37.43 36.88 -25.58
C VAL A 12 -36.81 35.52 -25.90
N SER A 13 -37.27 34.82 -26.94
CA SER A 13 -36.69 33.54 -27.34
C SER A 13 -35.25 33.69 -27.80
N ILE A 14 -34.94 34.72 -28.61
CA ILE A 14 -33.57 35.03 -29.02
C ILE A 14 -32.71 35.35 -27.83
N GLY A 15 -33.20 36.18 -26.91
CA GLY A 15 -32.46 36.50 -25.66
C GLY A 15 -32.13 35.27 -24.81
N ILE A 16 -33.10 34.34 -24.69
CA ILE A 16 -32.88 33.05 -24.00
C ILE A 16 -31.81 32.21 -24.72
N ILE A 17 -31.89 32.10 -26.06
CA ILE A 17 -30.90 31.36 -26.84
C ILE A 17 -29.50 31.96 -26.69
N CYS A 18 -29.36 33.29 -26.81
CA CYS A 18 -28.08 33.97 -26.61
C CYS A 18 -27.53 33.75 -25.19
N LEU A 19 -28.40 33.79 -24.16
CA LEU A 19 -28.02 33.50 -22.77
C LEU A 19 -27.55 32.05 -22.60
N LEU A 20 -28.22 31.10 -23.22
CA LEU A 20 -27.84 29.68 -23.15
C LEU A 20 -26.49 29.46 -23.85
N ILE A 21 -26.23 30.08 -24.99
CA ILE A 21 -24.94 30.02 -25.70
C ILE A 21 -23.87 30.63 -24.80
N PHE A 22 -24.10 31.82 -24.23
CA PHE A 22 -23.16 32.47 -23.34
C PHE A 22 -22.83 31.60 -22.14
N LEU A 23 -23.84 30.99 -21.50
CA LEU A 23 -23.64 30.09 -20.36
C LEU A 23 -22.86 28.81 -20.77
N ALA A 24 -23.08 28.30 -22.00
CA ALA A 24 -22.39 27.11 -22.50
C ALA A 24 -20.90 27.37 -22.79
N ASP A 25 -20.54 28.61 -23.17
CA ASP A 25 -19.18 29.00 -23.50
C ASP A 25 -18.35 29.48 -22.31
N LEU A 26 -18.90 29.43 -21.10
CA LEU A 26 -18.16 29.85 -19.91
C LEU A 26 -16.91 28.98 -19.70
N PRO A 27 -15.71 29.60 -19.50
CA PRO A 27 -14.44 28.86 -19.28
C PRO A 27 -14.51 27.88 -18.10
N GLN A 28 -15.38 28.14 -17.13
CA GLN A 28 -15.56 27.35 -15.93
C GLN A 28 -16.09 25.92 -16.19
N TRP A 29 -16.60 25.63 -17.40
CA TRP A 29 -16.99 24.27 -17.80
C TRP A 29 -15.79 23.39 -18.23
N TYR A 30 -14.64 24.00 -18.49
CA TYR A 30 -13.47 23.35 -19.07
C TYR A 30 -12.37 23.22 -18.04
N LEU A 31 -11.73 22.06 -17.98
CA LEU A 31 -10.54 21.88 -17.16
C LEU A 31 -9.37 22.61 -17.82
N ASP A 32 -8.59 23.31 -17.00
CA ASP A 32 -7.41 24.02 -17.48
C ASP A 32 -6.41 23.05 -18.14
N LYS A 33 -5.85 23.43 -19.29
CA LYS A 33 -4.90 22.62 -20.06
C LYS A 33 -3.60 22.33 -19.30
N SER A 34 -3.25 23.15 -18.33
CA SER A 34 -2.09 22.96 -17.46
C SER A 34 -2.36 22.09 -16.24
N SER A 35 -3.60 21.62 -16.02
CA SER A 35 -4.03 20.94 -14.80
C SER A 35 -3.22 19.69 -14.42
N PHE A 36 -2.64 18.98 -15.40
CA PHE A 36 -1.73 17.86 -15.14
C PHE A 36 -0.24 18.24 -15.22
N LYS A 37 0.09 19.44 -15.68
CA LYS A 37 1.47 19.94 -15.80
C LYS A 37 1.90 20.73 -14.55
N ILE A 38 0.97 21.48 -13.97
CA ILE A 38 1.19 22.30 -12.79
C ILE A 38 0.22 21.84 -11.71
N TYR A 39 0.78 21.44 -10.55
CA TYR A 39 -0.07 21.04 -9.43
C TYR A 39 -0.89 22.23 -8.94
N ASN A 40 -2.18 22.15 -9.14
CA ASN A 40 -3.15 23.06 -8.56
C ASN A 40 -4.29 22.25 -7.95
N PRO A 41 -4.39 22.18 -6.60
CA PRO A 41 -5.42 21.40 -5.91
C PRO A 41 -6.86 21.88 -6.21
N ASP A 42 -7.04 23.12 -6.67
CA ASP A 42 -8.34 23.64 -7.06
C ASP A 42 -8.82 23.03 -8.38
N ASN A 43 -7.89 22.63 -9.26
CA ASN A 43 -8.21 21.98 -10.53
C ASN A 43 -8.20 20.46 -10.44
N VAL A 44 -7.20 19.89 -9.74
CA VAL A 44 -7.04 18.45 -9.57
C VAL A 44 -6.68 18.13 -8.12
N GLY A 45 -7.66 17.66 -7.36
CA GLY A 45 -7.46 17.14 -6.00
C GLY A 45 -7.02 15.68 -6.02
N ILE A 46 -6.13 15.28 -5.10
CA ILE A 46 -5.76 13.88 -4.87
C ILE A 46 -6.04 13.56 -3.41
N VAL A 47 -6.78 12.47 -3.18
CA VAL A 47 -7.22 12.05 -1.85
C VAL A 47 -6.99 10.55 -1.66
N GLY A 48 -6.64 10.15 -0.44
CA GLY A 48 -6.50 8.74 -0.05
C GLY A 48 -5.10 8.16 -0.27
N ASN A 49 -4.20 8.91 -0.89
CA ASN A 49 -2.80 8.53 -1.08
C ASN A 49 -1.99 8.78 0.21
N LYS A 50 -1.58 7.72 0.87
CA LYS A 50 -0.76 7.73 2.09
C LYS A 50 0.66 7.21 1.84
N ILE A 51 0.78 6.16 1.02
CA ILE A 51 2.04 5.54 0.61
C ILE A 51 2.61 6.25 -0.61
N ILE A 52 1.75 6.64 -1.55
CA ILE A 52 2.17 7.26 -2.80
C ILE A 52 2.15 8.78 -2.65
N PRO A 53 3.30 9.47 -2.75
CA PRO A 53 3.31 10.92 -2.76
C PRO A 53 2.49 11.49 -3.94
N SER A 54 1.69 12.54 -3.72
CA SER A 54 0.90 13.21 -4.77
C SER A 54 1.76 13.59 -5.98
N ALA A 55 3.00 14.03 -5.75
CA ALA A 55 3.95 14.36 -6.83
C ALA A 55 4.22 13.16 -7.77
N LYS A 56 4.21 11.92 -7.25
CA LYS A 56 4.41 10.71 -8.07
C LYS A 56 3.19 10.41 -8.93
N ILE A 57 1.99 10.68 -8.40
CA ILE A 57 0.74 10.57 -9.17
C ILE A 57 0.74 11.63 -10.29
N PHE A 58 1.06 12.87 -9.97
CA PHE A 58 1.16 13.93 -10.99
C PHE A 58 2.20 13.60 -12.08
N LYS A 59 3.34 13.02 -11.70
CA LYS A 59 4.38 12.62 -12.66
C LYS A 59 3.86 11.66 -13.73
N VAL A 60 3.00 10.70 -13.38
CA VAL A 60 2.44 9.76 -14.36
C VAL A 60 1.29 10.34 -15.17
N LEU A 61 0.76 11.49 -14.77
CA LEU A 61 -0.30 12.22 -15.47
C LEU A 61 0.24 13.37 -16.33
N HIS A 62 1.51 13.77 -16.15
CA HIS A 62 2.11 14.95 -16.78
C HIS A 62 1.95 15.02 -18.30
N ASP A 63 2.01 13.86 -18.97
CA ASP A 63 1.94 13.76 -20.44
C ASP A 63 0.51 13.58 -20.95
N ILE A 64 -0.50 13.71 -20.09
CA ILE A 64 -1.91 13.65 -20.52
C ILE A 64 -2.31 15.03 -21.00
N ASP A 65 -2.71 15.10 -22.27
CA ASP A 65 -3.30 16.31 -22.81
C ASP A 65 -4.76 16.44 -22.38
N VAL A 66 -5.09 17.62 -21.84
CA VAL A 66 -6.47 17.95 -21.46
C VAL A 66 -7.24 18.35 -22.72
N PRO A 67 -8.24 17.56 -23.15
CA PRO A 67 -9.04 17.89 -24.31
C PRO A 67 -9.92 19.12 -24.04
N ASN A 68 -10.16 19.91 -25.06
CA ASN A 68 -11.02 21.09 -24.97
C ASN A 68 -12.50 20.67 -25.05
N VAL A 69 -12.98 19.97 -24.03
CA VAL A 69 -14.37 19.53 -23.90
C VAL A 69 -14.91 19.91 -22.52
N PRO A 70 -16.21 20.20 -22.39
CA PRO A 70 -16.82 20.43 -21.10
C PRO A 70 -16.60 19.24 -20.15
N MET A 71 -16.45 19.50 -18.85
CA MET A 71 -16.07 18.49 -17.86
C MET A 71 -17.02 17.28 -17.80
N PHE A 72 -18.30 17.46 -18.10
CA PHE A 72 -19.25 16.34 -18.12
C PHE A 72 -19.03 15.36 -19.28
N LEU A 73 -18.32 15.77 -20.34
CA LEU A 73 -17.88 14.91 -21.45
C LEU A 73 -16.45 14.41 -21.30
N PHE A 74 -15.71 14.89 -20.29
CA PHE A 74 -14.32 14.54 -20.07
C PHE A 74 -14.18 13.05 -19.74
N ARG A 75 -13.31 12.32 -20.48
CA ARG A 75 -13.06 10.90 -20.29
C ARG A 75 -11.92 10.70 -19.30
N THR A 76 -12.18 9.97 -18.21
CA THR A 76 -11.22 9.75 -17.13
C THR A 76 -10.47 8.42 -17.20
N GLY A 77 -10.80 7.55 -18.17
CA GLY A 77 -10.26 6.19 -18.24
C GLY A 77 -8.74 6.14 -18.39
N GLU A 78 -8.14 7.06 -19.17
CA GLU A 78 -6.69 7.11 -19.32
C GLU A 78 -6.00 7.47 -17.99
N ILE A 79 -6.51 8.46 -17.27
CA ILE A 79 -6.01 8.88 -15.96
C ILE A 79 -6.06 7.69 -15.00
N GLN A 80 -7.21 7.03 -14.93
CA GLN A 80 -7.42 5.86 -14.06
C GLN A 80 -6.42 4.74 -14.38
N ASN A 81 -6.27 4.39 -15.67
CA ASN A 81 -5.37 3.33 -16.12
C ASN A 81 -3.89 3.63 -15.83
N ARG A 82 -3.47 4.90 -15.90
CA ARG A 82 -2.09 5.29 -15.58
C ARG A 82 -1.80 5.17 -14.09
N ILE A 83 -2.74 5.59 -13.25
CA ILE A 83 -2.57 5.53 -11.79
C ILE A 83 -2.63 4.07 -11.29
N LEU A 84 -3.50 3.23 -11.86
CA LEU A 84 -3.60 1.80 -11.53
C LEU A 84 -2.30 1.01 -11.79
N LYS A 85 -1.39 1.53 -12.64
CA LYS A 85 -0.08 0.91 -12.88
C LYS A 85 0.92 1.14 -11.74
N LEU A 86 0.63 2.04 -10.80
CA LEU A 86 1.48 2.25 -9.63
C LEU A 86 1.31 1.07 -8.66
N GLY A 87 2.41 0.42 -8.27
CA GLY A 87 2.40 -0.82 -7.48
C GLY A 87 1.52 -0.82 -6.23
N PRO A 88 1.53 0.24 -5.40
CA PRO A 88 0.70 0.30 -4.19
C PRO A 88 -0.79 0.56 -4.44
N VAL A 89 -1.21 0.89 -5.66
CA VAL A 89 -2.61 1.23 -5.95
C VAL A 89 -3.48 -0.02 -6.05
N ASP A 90 -4.60 -0.01 -5.36
CA ASP A 90 -5.65 -1.03 -5.43
C ASP A 90 -6.77 -0.59 -6.39
N GLU A 91 -7.34 0.59 -6.12
CA GLU A 91 -8.46 1.15 -6.87
C GLU A 91 -8.29 2.65 -7.06
N VAL A 92 -8.86 3.17 -8.14
CA VAL A 92 -8.88 4.60 -8.45
C VAL A 92 -10.29 5.01 -8.85
N TYR A 93 -10.81 5.99 -8.16
CA TYR A 93 -12.09 6.63 -8.50
C TYR A 93 -11.83 8.08 -8.89
N ILE A 94 -12.45 8.54 -9.97
CA ILE A 94 -12.31 9.91 -10.44
C ILE A 94 -13.68 10.58 -10.42
N ARG A 95 -13.81 11.58 -9.55
CA ARG A 95 -15.00 12.41 -9.46
C ARG A 95 -14.81 13.66 -10.31
N ARG A 96 -15.76 13.95 -11.16
CA ARG A 96 -15.80 15.14 -12.02
C ARG A 96 -16.78 16.15 -11.44
N TYR A 97 -16.35 17.38 -11.33
CA TYR A 97 -17.22 18.50 -11.00
C TYR A 97 -17.37 19.37 -12.24
N ALA A 98 -18.62 19.57 -12.68
CA ALA A 98 -18.88 20.23 -13.95
C ALA A 98 -18.67 21.75 -13.88
N PHE A 99 -19.02 22.39 -12.75
CA PHE A 99 -18.92 23.83 -12.60
C PHE A 99 -18.61 24.23 -11.15
N PRO A 100 -17.46 24.91 -10.88
CA PRO A 100 -16.33 25.02 -11.79
C PRO A 100 -15.73 23.64 -12.11
N ALA A 101 -15.14 23.51 -13.31
CA ALA A 101 -14.53 22.28 -13.78
C ALA A 101 -13.37 21.85 -12.89
N ARG A 102 -13.50 20.69 -12.23
CA ARG A 102 -12.49 20.14 -11.32
C ARG A 102 -12.52 18.62 -11.34
N LEU A 103 -11.40 18.00 -11.07
CA LEU A 103 -11.25 16.56 -10.87
C LEU A 103 -10.81 16.27 -9.44
N ASP A 104 -11.47 15.31 -8.77
CA ASP A 104 -10.94 14.68 -7.57
C ASP A 104 -10.54 13.25 -7.91
N ILE A 105 -9.26 12.94 -7.74
CA ILE A 105 -8.68 11.60 -7.90
C ILE A 105 -8.63 10.96 -6.52
N ILE A 106 -9.47 9.97 -6.31
CA ILE A 106 -9.57 9.23 -5.05
C ILE A 106 -8.80 7.94 -5.25
N VAL A 107 -7.67 7.79 -4.55
CA VAL A 107 -6.80 6.63 -4.64
C VAL A 107 -7.04 5.76 -3.42
N ARG A 108 -7.30 4.48 -3.65
CA ARG A 108 -7.29 3.45 -2.61
C ARG A 108 -6.01 2.65 -2.75
N GLU A 109 -5.23 2.61 -1.68
CA GLU A 109 -3.95 1.93 -1.66
C GLU A 109 -4.08 0.53 -1.05
N LYS A 110 -3.27 -0.39 -1.53
CA LYS A 110 -3.11 -1.74 -0.99
C LYS A 110 -2.53 -1.67 0.42
N ILE A 111 -2.97 -2.57 1.28
CA ILE A 111 -2.53 -2.60 2.67
C ILE A 111 -1.16 -3.30 2.76
N PRO A 112 -0.10 -2.62 3.23
CA PRO A 112 1.19 -3.24 3.49
C PRO A 112 1.08 -4.32 4.57
N SER A 113 1.85 -5.39 4.43
CA SER A 113 1.86 -6.51 5.37
C SER A 113 3.25 -6.86 5.84
N VAL A 114 4.18 -7.09 4.91
CA VAL A 114 5.54 -7.53 5.20
C VAL A 114 6.54 -6.54 4.62
N VAL A 115 7.50 -6.07 5.42
CA VAL A 115 8.63 -5.27 4.95
C VAL A 115 9.89 -6.12 4.88
N ILE A 116 10.65 -6.01 3.81
CA ILE A 116 11.88 -6.74 3.56
C ILE A 116 13.07 -5.85 3.86
N ALA A 117 13.98 -6.31 4.71
CA ALA A 117 15.24 -5.65 4.99
C ALA A 117 16.41 -6.66 4.88
N PRO A 118 17.60 -6.24 4.46
CA PRO A 118 18.77 -7.13 4.43
C PRO A 118 19.28 -7.46 5.84
N ASP A 119 19.08 -6.54 6.79
CA ASP A 119 19.49 -6.70 8.19
C ASP A 119 18.55 -5.95 9.13
N GLU A 120 18.63 -6.23 10.43
CA GLU A 120 17.76 -5.58 11.43
C GLU A 120 17.97 -4.06 11.52
N LYS A 121 19.22 -3.59 11.34
CA LYS A 121 19.61 -2.17 11.43
C LYS A 121 19.55 -1.43 10.10
N VAL A 122 19.29 -2.15 9.02
CA VAL A 122 19.23 -1.57 7.67
C VAL A 122 17.78 -1.21 7.33
N GLN A 123 17.64 -0.10 6.61
CA GLN A 123 16.33 0.34 6.11
C GLN A 123 15.73 -0.69 5.17
N PRO A 124 14.41 -0.88 5.19
CA PRO A 124 13.73 -1.77 4.26
C PRO A 124 14.03 -1.42 2.80
N VAL A 125 14.09 -2.43 1.95
CA VAL A 125 14.36 -2.30 0.51
C VAL A 125 13.12 -2.54 -0.35
N ALA A 126 12.11 -3.20 0.20
CA ALA A 126 10.84 -3.49 -0.44
C ALA A 126 9.78 -3.82 0.62
N PHE A 127 8.53 -3.89 0.19
CA PHE A 127 7.46 -4.42 1.03
C PHE A 127 6.46 -5.22 0.20
N PHE A 128 5.75 -6.11 0.86
CA PHE A 128 4.61 -6.83 0.31
C PHE A 128 3.31 -6.28 0.87
N THR A 129 2.33 -6.22 0.02
CA THR A 129 0.95 -5.96 0.40
C THR A 129 0.25 -7.28 0.76
N LYS A 130 -0.91 -7.22 1.41
CA LYS A 130 -1.68 -8.42 1.82
C LYS A 130 -2.11 -9.31 0.66
N ASP A 131 -2.25 -8.75 -0.52
CA ASP A 131 -2.57 -9.49 -1.75
C ASP A 131 -1.35 -10.13 -2.41
N GLY A 132 -0.15 -9.97 -1.83
CA GLY A 132 1.10 -10.55 -2.32
C GLY A 132 1.82 -9.69 -3.37
N THR A 133 1.38 -8.46 -3.61
CA THR A 133 2.09 -7.56 -4.54
C THR A 133 3.38 -7.06 -3.91
N LEU A 134 4.50 -7.27 -4.60
CA LEU A 134 5.80 -6.71 -4.22
C LEU A 134 5.89 -5.25 -4.68
N VAL A 135 6.26 -4.37 -3.75
CA VAL A 135 6.43 -2.94 -3.98
C VAL A 135 7.85 -2.54 -3.63
N GLY A 136 8.49 -1.80 -4.51
CA GLY A 136 9.90 -1.44 -4.40
C GLY A 136 10.19 -0.30 -3.42
N ARG A 137 11.48 -0.04 -3.26
CA ARG A 137 12.05 0.95 -2.32
C ARG A 137 11.53 2.38 -2.54
N GLU A 138 11.11 2.70 -3.75
CA GLU A 138 10.65 4.04 -4.13
C GLU A 138 9.35 4.49 -3.43
N TYR A 139 8.73 3.61 -2.66
CA TYR A 139 7.54 3.89 -1.85
C TYR A 139 7.81 3.76 -0.34
N LEU A 140 9.07 3.68 0.05
CA LEU A 140 9.51 3.66 1.44
C LEU A 140 10.05 5.04 1.86
N PRO A 141 9.99 5.40 3.15
CA PRO A 141 9.43 4.64 4.27
C PRO A 141 7.90 4.61 4.28
N LEU A 142 7.33 3.56 4.84
CA LEU A 142 5.88 3.48 5.05
C LEU A 142 5.44 4.41 6.20
N PRO A 143 4.21 4.98 6.14
CA PRO A 143 3.61 5.68 7.26
C PRO A 143 3.55 4.82 8.52
N GLN A 144 3.80 5.43 9.69
CA GLN A 144 3.87 4.73 10.98
C GLN A 144 2.58 4.04 11.42
N GLU A 145 1.45 4.41 10.83
CA GLU A 145 0.14 3.80 11.11
C GLU A 145 0.04 2.34 10.63
N TYR A 146 0.88 1.94 9.66
CA TYR A 146 0.88 0.58 9.15
C TYR A 146 1.70 -0.35 10.04
N LYS A 147 1.02 -1.31 10.66
CA LYS A 147 1.67 -2.42 11.36
C LYS A 147 2.14 -3.44 10.33
N THR A 148 3.44 -3.54 10.15
CA THR A 148 4.06 -4.48 9.21
C THR A 148 4.98 -5.45 9.92
N ILE A 149 5.10 -6.65 9.36
CA ILE A 149 6.04 -7.68 9.81
C ILE A 149 7.38 -7.42 9.15
N LYS A 150 8.44 -7.25 9.93
CA LYS A 150 9.79 -7.13 9.40
C LYS A 150 10.37 -8.51 9.11
N VAL A 151 10.82 -8.72 7.88
CA VAL A 151 11.50 -9.96 7.46
C VAL A 151 12.89 -9.62 6.94
N LEU A 152 13.90 -10.30 7.49
CA LEU A 152 15.27 -10.17 7.03
C LEU A 152 15.50 -11.18 5.89
N SER A 153 15.89 -10.68 4.71
CA SER A 153 16.19 -11.51 3.54
C SER A 153 17.17 -10.79 2.62
N TYR A 154 18.10 -11.55 2.04
CA TYR A 154 19.02 -11.03 1.03
C TYR A 154 18.46 -11.06 -0.39
N GLY A 155 17.31 -11.72 -0.61
CA GLY A 155 16.69 -11.85 -1.93
C GLY A 155 17.42 -12.76 -2.91
N ASN A 156 18.39 -13.53 -2.43
CA ASN A 156 19.16 -14.49 -3.22
C ASN A 156 19.48 -15.76 -2.40
N LYS A 157 20.13 -16.74 -2.98
CA LYS A 157 20.59 -17.97 -2.28
C LYS A 157 19.48 -18.75 -1.57
N GLY A 158 18.50 -19.24 -2.34
CA GLY A 158 17.56 -20.25 -1.88
C GLY A 158 16.18 -19.75 -1.52
N ASP A 159 16.00 -18.48 -1.16
CA ASP A 159 14.67 -17.88 -0.95
C ASP A 159 14.63 -16.45 -1.52
N ASP A 160 14.43 -16.38 -2.84
CA ASP A 160 14.31 -15.12 -3.55
C ASP A 160 12.92 -14.52 -3.30
N TYR A 161 12.86 -13.48 -2.48
CA TYR A 161 11.59 -12.81 -2.17
C TYR A 161 10.89 -12.24 -3.41
N HIS A 162 11.59 -11.96 -4.51
CA HIS A 162 10.95 -11.53 -5.75
C HIS A 162 9.99 -12.56 -6.33
N LYS A 163 10.10 -13.83 -5.91
CA LYS A 163 9.23 -14.94 -6.31
C LYS A 163 8.16 -15.28 -5.27
N TRP A 164 8.11 -14.56 -4.15
CA TRP A 164 7.08 -14.81 -3.15
C TRP A 164 5.71 -14.41 -3.70
N ASN A 165 4.74 -15.23 -3.34
CA ASN A 165 3.35 -15.06 -3.73
C ASN A 165 2.46 -14.78 -2.50
N LYS A 166 1.18 -14.61 -2.74
CA LYS A 166 0.19 -14.34 -1.70
C LYS A 166 0.18 -15.41 -0.61
N GLU A 167 0.27 -16.69 -0.99
CA GLU A 167 0.28 -17.81 -0.03
C GLU A 167 1.49 -17.72 0.92
N ARG A 168 2.66 -17.35 0.38
CA ARG A 168 3.87 -17.16 1.20
C ARG A 168 3.68 -16.03 2.20
N ILE A 169 3.11 -14.89 1.78
CA ILE A 169 2.82 -13.75 2.67
C ILE A 169 1.83 -14.15 3.76
N GLN A 170 0.75 -14.84 3.41
CA GLN A 170 -0.24 -15.32 4.37
C GLN A 170 0.36 -16.34 5.37
N LYS A 171 1.28 -17.20 4.91
CA LYS A 171 2.00 -18.14 5.80
C LYS A 171 2.87 -17.38 6.80
N ILE A 172 3.58 -16.34 6.36
CA ILE A 172 4.37 -15.46 7.23
C ILE A 172 3.48 -14.76 8.27
N GLU A 173 2.38 -14.16 7.86
CA GLU A 173 1.41 -13.55 8.76
C GLU A 173 0.87 -14.55 9.80
N LYS A 174 0.56 -15.76 9.36
CA LYS A 174 0.08 -16.82 10.25
C LYS A 174 1.15 -17.23 11.28
N ILE A 175 2.40 -17.40 10.85
CA ILE A 175 3.52 -17.74 11.75
C ILE A 175 3.69 -16.66 12.82
N VAL A 176 3.73 -15.39 12.44
CA VAL A 176 3.85 -14.29 13.40
C VAL A 176 2.71 -14.29 14.39
N ARG A 177 1.46 -14.42 13.91
CA ARG A 177 0.28 -14.49 14.77
C ARG A 177 0.36 -15.64 15.78
N TYR A 178 0.82 -16.83 15.34
CA TYR A 178 0.99 -17.97 16.23
C TYR A 178 2.06 -17.70 17.27
N ILE A 179 3.23 -17.19 16.88
CA ILE A 179 4.30 -16.85 17.84
C ILE A 179 3.78 -15.84 18.86
N GLU A 180 3.14 -14.77 18.45
CA GLU A 180 2.58 -13.75 19.35
C GLU A 180 1.49 -14.32 20.27
N THR A 181 0.67 -15.25 19.77
CA THR A 181 -0.37 -15.90 20.54
C THR A 181 0.23 -16.76 21.66
N TYR A 182 1.26 -17.54 21.35
CA TYR A 182 1.85 -18.50 22.27
C TYR A 182 2.93 -17.87 23.17
N SER A 183 3.70 -16.90 22.69
CA SER A 183 4.70 -16.19 23.50
C SER A 183 4.11 -15.08 24.38
N LYS A 184 2.94 -14.53 23.98
CA LYS A 184 2.36 -13.28 24.51
C LYS A 184 3.27 -12.06 24.33
N GLU A 185 4.16 -12.10 23.34
CA GLU A 185 5.12 -11.05 23.03
C GLU A 185 5.07 -10.71 21.54
N PRO A 186 5.30 -9.44 21.15
CA PRO A 186 5.35 -9.07 19.74
C PRO A 186 6.58 -9.67 19.07
N VAL A 187 6.44 -10.09 17.83
CA VAL A 187 7.57 -10.47 16.97
C VAL A 187 8.22 -9.21 16.42
N LEU A 188 9.51 -9.04 16.69
CA LEU A 188 10.29 -7.89 16.23
C LEU A 188 10.69 -8.05 14.76
N TYR A 189 11.14 -9.24 14.38
CA TYR A 189 11.42 -9.63 12.98
C TYR A 189 11.47 -11.15 12.82
N LEU A 190 11.35 -11.60 11.58
CA LEU A 190 11.69 -12.95 11.15
C LEU A 190 12.97 -12.92 10.31
N ASP A 191 13.88 -13.84 10.56
CA ASP A 191 15.15 -13.94 9.82
C ASP A 191 15.08 -15.10 8.80
N PHE A 192 14.94 -14.74 7.52
CA PHE A 192 14.88 -15.66 6.38
C PHE A 192 16.16 -15.63 5.54
N ARG A 193 17.24 -15.05 6.06
CA ARG A 193 18.53 -15.00 5.34
C ARG A 193 19.06 -16.40 5.04
N ASN A 194 18.72 -17.38 5.89
CA ASN A 194 18.88 -18.80 5.59
C ASN A 194 17.51 -19.48 5.55
N PRO A 195 16.96 -19.83 4.36
CA PRO A 195 15.61 -20.38 4.24
C PRO A 195 15.44 -21.78 4.84
N ASN A 196 16.55 -22.48 5.11
CA ASN A 196 16.54 -23.79 5.76
C ASN A 196 16.66 -23.69 7.29
N ASP A 197 16.91 -22.50 7.82
CA ASP A 197 17.12 -22.28 9.24
C ASP A 197 16.63 -20.89 9.65
N ILE A 198 15.32 -20.79 9.87
CA ILE A 198 14.60 -19.55 10.10
C ILE A 198 14.54 -19.27 11.60
N TYR A 199 14.69 -18.00 11.94
CA TYR A 199 14.57 -17.49 13.30
C TYR A 199 13.45 -16.46 13.40
N ALA A 200 12.85 -16.38 14.58
CA ALA A 200 11.95 -15.31 15.00
C ALA A 200 12.57 -14.58 16.21
N GLU A 201 12.63 -13.28 16.16
CA GLU A 201 13.03 -12.46 17.31
C GLU A 201 11.80 -11.95 18.03
N ILE A 202 11.67 -12.29 19.31
CA ILE A 202 10.70 -11.69 20.24
C ILE A 202 11.44 -10.86 21.29
N LYS A 203 10.72 -10.13 22.12
CA LYS A 203 11.34 -9.24 23.11
C LYS A 203 12.29 -9.99 24.08
N THR A 204 11.92 -11.21 24.47
CA THR A 204 12.67 -11.98 25.49
C THR A 204 13.84 -12.74 24.87
N VAL A 205 13.67 -13.36 23.72
CA VAL A 205 14.66 -14.30 23.16
C VAL A 205 14.48 -14.47 21.64
N LYS A 206 15.57 -14.84 20.98
CA LYS A 206 15.55 -15.32 19.60
C LYS A 206 15.11 -16.77 19.56
N ILE A 207 14.16 -17.12 18.70
CA ILE A 207 13.60 -18.47 18.56
C ILE A 207 14.03 -19.05 17.23
N ARG A 208 14.71 -20.19 17.26
CA ARG A 208 15.08 -20.96 16.08
C ARG A 208 13.91 -21.86 15.71
N LEU A 209 13.28 -21.61 14.58
CA LEU A 209 12.16 -22.39 14.04
C LEU A 209 12.64 -23.50 13.09
N GLY A 210 13.85 -23.39 12.53
CA GLY A 210 14.33 -24.28 11.48
C GLY A 210 13.64 -24.03 10.14
N LYS A 211 13.38 -25.09 9.38
CA LYS A 211 12.77 -25.00 8.05
C LYS A 211 11.27 -24.72 8.14
N LEU A 212 10.72 -23.94 7.21
CA LEU A 212 9.27 -23.69 7.08
C LEU A 212 8.55 -24.86 6.40
N ASP A 213 8.48 -25.98 7.08
CA ASP A 213 7.69 -27.14 6.68
C ASP A 213 6.25 -27.12 7.26
N GLU A 214 5.58 -28.23 7.23
CA GLU A 214 4.21 -28.38 7.77
C GLU A 214 4.20 -28.39 9.30
N THR A 215 5.27 -28.84 9.94
CA THR A 215 5.40 -28.99 11.40
C THR A 215 5.79 -27.70 12.11
N VAL A 216 6.03 -26.59 11.39
CA VAL A 216 6.42 -25.31 11.99
C VAL A 216 5.42 -24.80 13.04
N PHE A 217 4.13 -25.03 12.85
CA PHE A 217 3.11 -24.60 13.81
C PHE A 217 3.13 -25.43 15.09
N GLU A 218 3.35 -26.74 15.00
CA GLU A 218 3.53 -27.61 16.16
C GLU A 218 4.76 -27.22 16.98
N ARG A 219 5.84 -26.81 16.32
CA ARG A 219 7.03 -26.27 16.99
C ARG A 219 6.72 -24.98 17.76
N ILE A 220 5.95 -24.07 17.14
CA ILE A 220 5.54 -22.81 17.78
C ILE A 220 4.64 -23.05 19.00
N GLU A 221 3.76 -24.04 18.96
CA GLU A 221 2.87 -24.40 20.08
C GLU A 221 3.61 -24.82 21.35
N ARG A 222 4.89 -25.19 21.25
CA ARG A 222 5.74 -25.52 22.41
C ARG A 222 6.31 -24.32 23.16
N ILE A 223 6.21 -23.12 22.60
CA ILE A 223 6.75 -21.89 23.22
C ILE A 223 6.28 -21.69 24.66
N PRO A 224 4.97 -21.85 25.02
CA PRO A 224 4.50 -21.61 26.37
C PRO A 224 5.11 -22.52 27.43
N SER A 225 5.53 -23.73 27.08
CA SER A 225 6.14 -24.67 28.02
C SER A 225 7.58 -24.33 28.39
N ILE A 226 8.27 -23.52 27.57
CA ILE A 226 9.71 -23.26 27.70
C ILE A 226 10.00 -21.79 28.05
N LEU A 227 9.24 -20.88 27.45
CA LEU A 227 9.48 -19.45 27.62
C LEU A 227 9.49 -18.96 29.08
N PRO A 228 8.66 -19.50 30.02
CA PRO A 228 8.76 -19.15 31.43
C PRO A 228 10.11 -19.53 32.06
N GLN A 229 10.69 -20.66 31.67
CA GLN A 229 12.00 -21.09 32.13
C GLN A 229 13.11 -20.15 31.61
N VAL A 230 13.04 -19.79 30.34
CA VAL A 230 13.94 -18.81 29.70
C VAL A 230 13.94 -17.48 30.47
N LYS A 231 12.75 -17.01 30.89
CA LYS A 231 12.61 -15.76 31.67
C LYS A 231 13.21 -15.79 33.08
N LEU A 232 13.38 -16.97 33.62
CA LEU A 232 13.95 -17.16 34.97
C LEU A 232 15.49 -17.39 34.97
N MET A 233 16.07 -17.54 33.76
CA MET A 233 17.53 -17.77 33.66
C MET A 233 18.29 -16.45 33.75
N ASP A 234 19.28 -16.38 34.67
CA ASP A 234 20.16 -15.23 34.81
C ASP A 234 21.29 -15.16 33.76
N THR A 235 21.37 -16.16 32.88
CA THR A 235 22.38 -16.27 31.83
C THR A 235 21.87 -15.72 30.54
N LYS A 236 22.73 -15.05 29.76
CA LYS A 236 22.43 -14.62 28.41
C LYS A 236 22.11 -15.83 27.51
N ILE A 237 20.93 -15.82 26.93
CA ILE A 237 20.47 -16.86 26.01
C ILE A 237 20.66 -16.35 24.59
N LYS A 238 21.35 -17.13 23.76
CA LYS A 238 21.59 -16.83 22.37
C LYS A 238 20.33 -17.08 21.53
N TYR A 239 19.72 -18.23 21.71
CA TYR A 239 18.43 -18.58 21.12
C TYR A 239 17.79 -19.80 21.79
N LEU A 240 16.47 -19.88 21.66
CA LEU A 240 15.65 -21.06 21.96
C LEU A 240 15.50 -21.88 20.69
N ASP A 241 15.97 -23.13 20.68
CA ASP A 241 15.89 -24.02 19.51
C ASP A 241 14.65 -24.94 19.60
N LEU A 242 13.72 -24.71 18.69
CA LEU A 242 12.50 -25.50 18.50
C LEU A 242 12.56 -26.37 17.23
N SER A 243 13.67 -26.38 16.50
CA SER A 243 13.79 -27.08 15.23
C SER A 243 13.68 -28.61 15.33
N TRP A 244 13.93 -29.16 16.50
CA TRP A 244 13.86 -30.60 16.78
C TRP A 244 12.43 -31.05 17.15
N GLU A 245 12.01 -32.22 16.71
CA GLU A 245 10.61 -32.67 16.90
C GLU A 245 10.22 -32.92 18.37
N LYS A 246 11.12 -33.47 19.17
CA LYS A 246 10.80 -33.94 20.53
C LYS A 246 11.56 -33.27 21.65
N VAL A 247 12.55 -32.46 21.31
CA VAL A 247 13.47 -31.84 22.30
C VAL A 247 13.62 -30.37 21.99
N ASN A 248 13.65 -29.56 23.05
CA ASN A 248 13.91 -28.14 22.93
C ASN A 248 15.26 -27.83 23.59
N TYR A 249 16.08 -27.07 22.91
CA TYR A 249 17.40 -26.68 23.43
C TYR A 249 17.46 -25.19 23.68
N ILE A 250 18.12 -24.82 24.75
CA ILE A 250 18.46 -23.43 25.04
C ILE A 250 19.96 -23.28 24.76
N LYS A 251 20.31 -22.46 23.77
CA LYS A 251 21.72 -22.12 23.49
C LYS A 251 22.09 -20.90 24.30
N LEU A 252 23.10 -21.05 25.13
CA LEU A 252 23.67 -19.93 25.90
C LEU A 252 24.63 -19.11 25.02
N ASP A 253 24.76 -17.82 25.35
CA ASP A 253 25.78 -16.94 24.77
C ASP A 253 27.07 -17.16 25.56
N GLU A 254 28.16 -17.56 24.88
CA GLU A 254 29.49 -17.79 25.46
C GLU A 254 30.21 -16.46 25.67
#